data_5ff17efd856d625950eb1a1d67f1877a
#
_entry.id   5ff17efd856d625950eb1a1d67f1877a
#
_cell.length_a   1.000
_cell.length_b   1.000
_cell.length_c   1.000
_cell.angle_alpha   90.00
_cell.angle_beta   90.00
_cell.angle_gamma   90.00
#
_symmetry.space_group_name_H-M   'P 1'
#
loop_
_entity.id
_entity.type
_entity.pdbx_description
1 polymer ?
#
loop_
_entity_poly.entity_id
_entity_poly.type
_entity_poly.pdbx_seq_one_letter_code
_entity_poly.pdbx_strand_id
1 'polypeptide(L)'
;YRNYGRDLPYCFNRKEAKDHGEGGVMVGCKPQDGDRVVIVEDVVTAGTAVRESIELFQHVADVKMRALIVSVDRMERGTRDCSTLDELRQDYGIQVFPIVTVREVIAFLHNNSIDGKVYIDDEMKAKMEAYLEEYGARA
;
A
#
# COMPACT_ATOMS: atom_id res chain seq x y z
N TYR A 1 16.43 13.08 1.33
CA TYR A 1 17.25 14.29 1.54
C TYR A 1 17.78 14.89 0.23
N ARG A 2 18.40 14.07 -0.65
CA ARG A 2 19.13 14.57 -1.85
C ARG A 2 18.30 15.47 -2.77
N ASN A 3 17.04 15.16 -2.99
CA ASN A 3 16.22 15.87 -4.00
C ASN A 3 15.45 17.06 -3.41
N TYR A 4 15.09 17.00 -2.14
CA TYR A 4 14.18 17.98 -1.53
C TYR A 4 14.74 18.64 -0.25
N GLY A 5 15.94 18.30 0.18
CA GLY A 5 16.57 18.84 1.40
C GLY A 5 15.80 18.53 2.70
N ARG A 6 14.92 17.51 2.66
CA ARG A 6 14.11 17.13 3.82
C ARG A 6 14.56 15.78 4.35
N ASP A 7 14.75 15.70 5.65
CA ASP A 7 14.96 14.47 6.39
C ASP A 7 13.66 14.14 7.13
N LEU A 8 13.05 13.02 6.77
CA LEU A 8 11.81 12.57 7.38
C LEU A 8 12.11 11.37 8.29
N PRO A 9 11.69 11.41 9.56
CA PRO A 9 11.79 10.25 10.43
C PRO A 9 10.95 9.10 9.85
N TYR A 10 11.46 7.89 9.96
CA TYR A 10 10.74 6.69 9.55
C TYR A 10 10.88 5.59 10.59
N CYS A 11 9.94 4.69 10.59
CA CYS A 11 9.95 3.46 11.35
C CYS A 11 9.27 2.34 10.56
N PHE A 12 9.54 1.11 10.96
CA PHE A 12 8.88 -0.07 10.42
C PHE A 12 8.65 -1.10 11.51
N ASN A 13 7.64 -1.93 11.35
CA ASN A 13 7.37 -3.04 12.25
C ASN A 13 8.21 -4.27 11.85
N ARG A 14 8.65 -5.03 12.86
CA ARG A 14 9.26 -6.35 12.67
C ARG A 14 8.20 -7.42 12.89
N LYS A 15 8.24 -8.49 12.08
CA LYS A 15 7.36 -9.65 12.27
C LYS A 15 7.64 -10.42 13.56
N GLU A 16 8.86 -10.31 14.09
CA GLU A 16 9.28 -10.99 15.31
C GLU A 16 9.91 -9.99 16.28
N ALA A 17 9.44 -10.01 17.53
CA ALA A 17 10.10 -9.27 18.62
C ALA A 17 11.44 -9.94 18.92
N LYS A 18 12.53 -9.17 19.02
CA LYS A 18 13.81 -9.71 19.54
C LYS A 18 13.76 -9.78 21.06
N ASP A 19 14.15 -10.94 21.61
CA ASP A 19 14.25 -11.17 23.05
C ASP A 19 15.40 -10.39 23.72
N HIS A 20 16.28 -9.75 22.96
CA HIS A 20 17.47 -9.07 23.46
C HIS A 20 17.69 -7.72 22.78
N GLY A 21 17.92 -6.66 23.57
CA GLY A 21 18.15 -5.29 23.14
C GLY A 21 16.95 -4.38 23.41
N GLU A 22 16.87 -3.24 22.74
CA GLU A 22 15.67 -2.38 22.80
C GLU A 22 14.48 -3.16 22.22
N GLY A 23 13.82 -3.92 23.10
CA GLY A 23 12.72 -4.81 22.78
C GLY A 23 11.49 -4.04 22.34
N GLY A 24 11.26 -3.99 21.03
CA GLY A 24 10.07 -3.38 20.45
C GLY A 24 9.78 -3.99 19.09
N VAL A 25 8.51 -4.11 18.78
CA VAL A 25 8.01 -4.52 17.46
C VAL A 25 8.35 -3.46 16.41
N MET A 26 8.63 -2.22 16.83
CA MET A 26 8.90 -1.08 15.97
C MET A 26 10.39 -0.70 15.98
N VAL A 27 10.95 -0.48 14.80
CA VAL A 27 12.34 -0.08 14.57
C VAL A 27 12.40 1.26 13.87
N GLY A 28 13.32 2.13 14.31
CA GLY A 28 13.49 3.48 13.78
C GLY A 28 13.00 4.54 14.74
N CYS A 29 12.41 5.60 14.21
CA CYS A 29 11.89 6.70 15.04
C CYS A 29 10.68 6.21 15.87
N LYS A 30 10.67 6.52 17.16
CA LYS A 30 9.50 6.24 18.00
C LYS A 30 8.44 7.32 17.76
N PRO A 31 7.20 6.94 17.39
CA PRO A 31 6.11 7.90 17.24
C PRO A 31 5.79 8.59 18.56
N GLN A 32 5.36 9.85 18.48
CA GLN A 32 4.94 10.68 19.59
C GLN A 32 3.50 11.16 19.40
N ASP A 33 2.85 11.55 20.49
CA ASP A 33 1.50 12.09 20.45
C ASP A 33 1.42 13.31 19.52
N GLY A 34 0.42 13.32 18.66
CA GLY A 34 0.20 14.36 17.68
C GLY A 34 0.97 14.20 16.37
N ASP A 35 1.86 13.23 16.25
CA ASP A 35 2.58 12.95 15.00
C ASP A 35 1.61 12.63 13.86
N ARG A 36 1.97 13.10 12.67
CA ARG A 36 1.24 12.78 11.43
C ARG A 36 1.97 11.68 10.70
N VAL A 37 1.31 10.53 10.57
CA VAL A 37 1.90 9.32 10.00
C VAL A 37 1.37 9.09 8.58
N VAL A 38 2.28 8.72 7.69
CA VAL A 38 2.00 8.20 6.34
C VAL A 38 2.54 6.79 6.28
N ILE A 39 1.68 5.84 5.92
CA ILE A 39 2.09 4.45 5.65
C ILE A 39 2.55 4.35 4.20
N VAL A 40 3.61 3.59 3.96
CA VAL A 40 4.12 3.27 2.62
C VAL A 40 4.17 1.75 2.48
N GLU A 41 3.46 1.25 1.46
CA GLU A 41 3.40 -0.18 1.12
C GLU A 41 3.72 -0.39 -0.36
N ASP A 42 4.17 -1.58 -0.71
CA ASP A 42 4.37 -1.96 -2.11
C ASP A 42 3.05 -2.33 -2.78
N VAL A 43 2.33 -3.29 -2.22
CA VAL A 43 1.04 -3.79 -2.72
C VAL A 43 0.12 -4.09 -1.53
N VAL A 44 -1.13 -3.67 -1.63
CA VAL A 44 -2.17 -4.02 -0.66
C VAL A 44 -3.10 -5.07 -1.29
N THR A 45 -3.25 -6.21 -0.61
CA THR A 45 -4.23 -7.26 -0.95
C THR A 45 -5.46 -7.15 -0.05
N ALA A 46 -5.55 -7.93 1.01
CA ALA A 46 -6.65 -7.84 1.98
C ALA A 46 -6.54 -6.65 2.97
N GLY A 47 -5.42 -5.90 2.93
CA GLY A 47 -5.19 -4.77 3.83
C GLY A 47 -4.83 -5.12 5.27
N THR A 48 -4.59 -6.39 5.57
CA THR A 48 -4.29 -6.87 6.94
C THR A 48 -3.07 -6.16 7.51
N ALA A 49 -1.95 -6.12 6.77
CA ALA A 49 -0.72 -5.48 7.23
C ALA A 49 -0.90 -3.98 7.53
N VAL A 50 -1.70 -3.28 6.70
CA VAL A 50 -2.02 -1.86 6.93
C VAL A 50 -2.85 -1.69 8.19
N ARG A 51 -3.89 -2.53 8.39
CA ARG A 51 -4.75 -2.50 9.60
C ARG A 51 -3.94 -2.77 10.86
N GLU A 52 -3.13 -3.81 10.86
CA GLU A 52 -2.22 -4.15 11.96
C GLU A 52 -1.22 -3.00 12.26
N SER A 53 -0.69 -2.36 11.22
CA SER A 53 0.20 -1.22 11.39
C SER A 53 -0.52 -0.02 12.03
N ILE A 54 -1.75 0.28 11.61
CA ILE A 54 -2.56 1.35 12.20
C ILE A 54 -2.82 1.07 13.68
N GLU A 55 -3.25 -0.15 14.01
CA GLU A 55 -3.49 -0.58 15.39
C GLU A 55 -2.21 -0.48 16.24
N LEU A 56 -1.08 -0.94 15.70
CA LEU A 56 0.19 -0.85 16.39
C LEU A 56 0.56 0.62 16.70
N PHE A 57 0.42 1.52 15.74
CA PHE A 57 0.69 2.94 15.96
C PHE A 57 -0.21 3.54 17.04
N GLN A 58 -1.50 3.23 17.01
CA GLN A 58 -2.48 3.71 18.00
C GLN A 58 -2.21 3.21 19.42
N HIS A 59 -1.57 2.03 19.57
CA HIS A 59 -1.14 1.51 20.86
C HIS A 59 0.13 2.19 21.40
N VAL A 60 0.96 2.72 20.50
CA VAL A 60 2.26 3.34 20.89
C VAL A 60 2.11 4.81 21.25
N ALA A 61 1.28 5.55 20.51
CA ALA A 61 1.08 6.99 20.71
C ALA A 61 -0.23 7.46 20.07
N ASP A 62 -0.75 8.62 20.50
CA ASP A 62 -1.92 9.27 19.87
C ASP A 62 -1.49 9.93 18.54
N VAL A 63 -1.25 9.12 17.52
CA VAL A 63 -0.83 9.58 16.19
C VAL A 63 -2.02 9.87 15.30
N LYS A 64 -1.81 10.76 14.32
CA LYS A 64 -2.80 11.08 13.29
C LYS A 64 -2.42 10.39 11.98
N MET A 65 -3.05 9.26 11.70
CA MET A 65 -2.91 8.59 10.40
C MET A 65 -3.43 9.51 9.31
N ARG A 66 -2.61 9.84 8.33
CA ARG A 66 -2.97 10.82 7.28
C ARG A 66 -3.16 10.20 5.92
N ALA A 67 -2.28 9.28 5.57
CA ALA A 67 -2.30 8.71 4.25
C ALA A 67 -1.67 7.31 4.22
N LEU A 68 -2.04 6.58 3.17
CA LEU A 68 -1.39 5.39 2.68
C LEU A 68 -0.89 5.68 1.25
N ILE A 69 0.40 5.48 1.03
CA ILE A 69 0.97 5.45 -0.32
C ILE A 69 1.21 3.99 -0.67
N VAL A 70 0.72 3.55 -1.82
CA VAL A 70 0.92 2.19 -2.31
C VAL A 70 1.50 2.23 -3.72
N SER A 71 2.49 1.37 -3.99
CA SER A 71 3.13 1.38 -5.31
C SER A 71 2.17 0.94 -6.40
N VAL A 72 1.45 -0.16 -6.19
CA VAL A 72 0.50 -0.70 -7.18
C VAL A 72 -0.86 -0.94 -6.53
N ASP A 73 -1.89 -0.29 -7.07
CA ASP A 73 -3.27 -0.65 -6.80
C ASP A 73 -3.70 -1.78 -7.75
N ARG A 74 -3.90 -2.96 -7.21
CA ARG A 74 -4.38 -4.13 -7.96
C ARG A 74 -5.85 -4.05 -8.32
N MET A 75 -6.57 -3.07 -7.78
CA MET A 75 -8.01 -2.83 -7.98
C MET A 75 -8.86 -4.06 -7.64
N GLU A 76 -8.37 -4.91 -6.75
CA GLU A 76 -9.10 -6.09 -6.29
C GLU A 76 -10.17 -5.69 -5.29
N ARG A 77 -11.26 -6.47 -5.32
CA ARG A 77 -12.36 -6.34 -4.36
C ARG A 77 -11.88 -6.73 -2.98
N GLY A 78 -12.25 -5.92 -1.98
CA GLY A 78 -12.00 -6.19 -0.59
C GLY A 78 -13.01 -7.18 0.00
N THR A 79 -13.31 -6.99 1.26
CA THR A 79 -14.34 -7.77 1.97
C THR A 79 -15.76 -7.30 1.68
N ARG A 80 -15.90 -6.07 1.19
CA ARG A 80 -17.14 -5.43 0.73
C ARG A 80 -17.16 -5.34 -0.81
N ASP A 81 -18.19 -4.74 -1.38
CA ASP A 81 -18.31 -4.57 -2.85
C ASP A 81 -17.38 -3.48 -3.43
N CYS A 82 -16.51 -2.89 -2.63
CA CYS A 82 -15.52 -1.89 -3.06
C CYS A 82 -14.10 -2.46 -2.98
N SER A 83 -13.11 -1.69 -3.44
CA SER A 83 -11.72 -2.10 -3.34
C SER A 83 -11.22 -2.08 -1.89
N THR A 84 -10.19 -2.89 -1.59
CA THR A 84 -9.53 -2.84 -0.28
C THR A 84 -9.04 -1.44 0.07
N LEU A 85 -8.54 -0.69 -0.92
CA LEU A 85 -8.09 0.68 -0.70
C LEU A 85 -9.24 1.62 -0.35
N ASP A 86 -10.43 1.42 -0.94
CA ASP A 86 -11.62 2.19 -0.58
C ASP A 86 -12.14 1.81 0.81
N GLU A 87 -12.07 0.53 1.18
CA GLU A 87 -12.34 0.11 2.56
C GLU A 87 -11.45 0.84 3.56
N LEU A 88 -10.15 0.88 3.31
CA LEU A 88 -9.20 1.58 4.18
C LEU A 88 -9.47 3.09 4.27
N ARG A 89 -9.84 3.73 3.15
CA ARG A 89 -10.29 5.14 3.16
C ARG A 89 -11.50 5.36 4.07
N GLN A 90 -12.50 4.49 3.94
CA GLN A 90 -13.75 4.60 4.69
C GLN A 90 -13.57 4.27 6.18
N ASP A 91 -12.84 3.19 6.48
CA ASP A 91 -12.69 2.69 7.85
C ASP A 91 -11.82 3.61 8.73
N TYR A 92 -10.78 4.20 8.14
CA TYR A 92 -9.78 5.00 8.89
C TYR A 92 -9.78 6.49 8.55
N GLY A 93 -10.58 6.93 7.59
CA GLY A 93 -10.61 8.34 7.16
C GLY A 93 -9.28 8.83 6.58
N ILE A 94 -8.44 7.93 6.08
CA ILE A 94 -7.13 8.24 5.51
C ILE A 94 -7.21 8.49 4.01
N GLN A 95 -6.31 9.32 3.50
CA GLN A 95 -6.14 9.45 2.05
C GLN A 95 -5.28 8.29 1.52
N VAL A 96 -5.63 7.76 0.35
CA VAL A 96 -4.88 6.68 -0.29
C VAL A 96 -4.41 7.13 -1.66
N PHE A 97 -3.10 7.00 -1.88
CA PHE A 97 -2.41 7.44 -3.09
C PHE A 97 -1.68 6.26 -3.74
N PRO A 98 -2.28 5.56 -4.70
CA PRO A 98 -1.53 4.62 -5.52
C PRO A 98 -0.60 5.39 -6.46
N ILE A 99 0.61 4.86 -6.68
CA ILE A 99 1.53 5.40 -7.69
C ILE A 99 1.04 5.00 -9.08
N VAL A 100 0.54 3.75 -9.22
CA VAL A 100 -0.01 3.23 -10.47
C VAL A 100 -1.11 2.22 -10.16
N THR A 101 -2.08 2.11 -11.05
CA THR A 101 -3.12 1.08 -11.00
C THR A 101 -2.79 -0.06 -11.96
N VAL A 102 -3.32 -1.25 -11.72
CA VAL A 102 -3.16 -2.38 -12.64
C VAL A 102 -3.71 -2.08 -14.04
N ARG A 103 -4.78 -1.28 -14.15
CA ARG A 103 -5.35 -0.87 -15.45
C ARG A 103 -4.39 0.04 -16.22
N GLU A 104 -3.72 0.97 -15.55
CA GLU A 104 -2.67 1.81 -16.15
C GLU A 104 -1.47 0.98 -16.59
N VAL A 105 -1.07 -0.03 -15.77
CA VAL A 105 -0.01 -0.97 -16.16
C VAL A 105 -0.38 -1.74 -17.42
N ILE A 106 -1.60 -2.28 -17.50
CA ILE A 106 -2.10 -2.98 -18.69
C ILE A 106 -2.09 -2.02 -19.89
N ALA A 107 -2.66 -0.84 -19.74
CA ALA A 107 -2.75 0.13 -20.83
C ALA A 107 -1.37 0.57 -21.36
N PHE A 108 -0.40 0.75 -20.47
CA PHE A 108 0.95 1.16 -20.84
C PHE A 108 1.77 0.04 -21.49
N LEU A 109 1.68 -1.18 -20.95
CA LEU A 109 2.53 -2.31 -21.38
C LEU A 109 1.93 -3.13 -22.54
N HIS A 110 0.62 -2.98 -22.82
CA HIS A 110 -0.04 -3.76 -23.85
C HIS A 110 0.57 -3.47 -25.23
N ASN A 111 1.15 -4.51 -25.84
CA ASN A 111 1.86 -4.46 -27.12
C ASN A 111 2.95 -3.38 -27.20
N ASN A 112 3.40 -2.86 -26.05
CA ASN A 112 4.48 -1.90 -25.96
C ASN A 112 5.80 -2.62 -25.68
N SER A 113 6.80 -2.41 -26.53
CA SER A 113 8.11 -3.02 -26.38
C SER A 113 8.98 -2.19 -25.42
N ILE A 114 9.40 -2.78 -24.31
CA ILE A 114 10.37 -2.22 -23.37
C ILE A 114 11.66 -3.04 -23.49
N ASP A 115 12.77 -2.40 -23.87
CA ASP A 115 14.07 -3.06 -24.08
C ASP A 115 13.98 -4.25 -25.05
N GLY A 116 13.16 -4.13 -26.10
CA GLY A 116 12.97 -5.18 -27.10
C GLY A 116 12.04 -6.33 -26.69
N LYS A 117 11.38 -6.23 -25.51
CA LYS A 117 10.46 -7.26 -25.01
C LYS A 117 9.05 -6.70 -24.81
N VAL A 118 8.06 -7.41 -25.31
CA VAL A 118 6.64 -7.18 -24.97
C VAL A 118 6.29 -8.02 -23.77
N TYR A 119 5.84 -7.36 -22.70
CA TYR A 119 5.45 -8.01 -21.43
C TYR A 119 3.97 -8.38 -21.37
N ILE A 120 3.12 -7.56 -21.98
CA ILE A 120 1.67 -7.79 -22.05
C ILE A 120 1.29 -7.80 -23.54
N ASP A 121 1.12 -8.96 -24.09
CA ASP A 121 0.53 -9.19 -25.41
C ASP A 121 -1.01 -9.31 -25.29
N ASP A 122 -1.68 -9.60 -26.42
CA ASP A 122 -3.15 -9.73 -26.45
C ASP A 122 -3.65 -10.87 -25.57
N GLU A 123 -2.91 -11.99 -25.50
CA GLU A 123 -3.29 -13.13 -24.66
C GLU A 123 -3.15 -12.79 -23.17
N MET A 124 -2.04 -12.19 -22.78
CA MET A 124 -1.81 -11.78 -21.39
C MET A 124 -2.81 -10.72 -20.96
N LYS A 125 -3.09 -9.72 -21.81
CA LYS A 125 -4.13 -8.72 -21.55
C LYS A 125 -5.48 -9.36 -21.31
N ALA A 126 -5.91 -10.27 -22.16
CA ALA A 126 -7.19 -10.96 -22.01
C ALA A 126 -7.27 -11.72 -20.68
N LYS A 127 -6.19 -12.40 -20.26
CA LYS A 127 -6.12 -13.07 -18.95
C LYS A 127 -6.23 -12.09 -17.79
N MET A 128 -5.54 -10.96 -17.86
CA MET A 128 -5.59 -9.94 -16.81
C MET A 128 -6.96 -9.27 -16.72
N GLU A 129 -7.60 -8.99 -17.84
CA GLU A 129 -8.95 -8.43 -17.88
C GLU A 129 -9.99 -9.42 -17.33
N ALA A 130 -9.92 -10.70 -17.70
CA ALA A 130 -10.78 -11.74 -17.15
C ALA A 130 -10.59 -11.88 -15.61
N TYR A 131 -9.34 -11.80 -15.14
CA TYR A 131 -9.07 -11.78 -13.71
C TYR A 131 -9.73 -10.58 -13.01
N LEU A 132 -9.64 -9.39 -13.61
CA LEU A 132 -10.26 -8.19 -13.05
C LEU A 132 -11.79 -8.20 -13.12
N GLU A 133 -12.38 -8.91 -14.08
CA GLU A 133 -13.84 -9.12 -14.11
C GLU A 133 -14.30 -10.01 -12.96
N GLU A 134 -13.51 -11.02 -12.61
CA GLU A 134 -13.85 -11.97 -11.54
C GLU A 134 -13.55 -11.40 -10.14
N TYR A 135 -12.37 -10.83 -9.95
CA TYR A 135 -11.85 -10.41 -8.64
C TYR A 135 -11.78 -8.90 -8.43
N GLY A 136 -11.97 -8.11 -9.46
CA GLY A 136 -11.91 -6.66 -9.38
C GLY A 136 -13.04 -6.05 -8.56
N ALA A 137 -12.77 -4.87 -8.00
CA ALA A 137 -13.78 -4.05 -7.36
C ALA A 137 -14.82 -3.61 -8.38
N ARG A 138 -16.10 -3.67 -7.99
CA ARG A 138 -17.19 -3.12 -8.78
C ARG A 138 -17.24 -1.61 -8.54
N ALA A 139 -17.14 -0.82 -9.61
CA ALA A 139 -17.24 0.63 -9.54
C ALA A 139 -18.67 1.05 -9.19
#